data_9b40da12c9ce9c9a12ac3e1158f65cb7
#
_entry.id   9b40da12c9ce9c9a12ac3e1158f65cb7
#
_cell.length_a   1.000
_cell.length_b   1.000
_cell.length_c   1.000
_cell.angle_alpha   90.00
_cell.angle_beta   90.00
_cell.angle_gamma   90.00
#
_symmetry.space_group_name_H-M   'P 1'
#
loop_
_entity.id
_entity.type
_entity.pdbx_description
1 polymer ?
#
loop_
_entity_poly.entity_id
_entity_poly.type
_entity_poly.pdbx_seq_one_letter_code
_entity_poly.pdbx_strand_id
1 'polypeptide(L)'
;MWFLLLVVFLSSCAVVIKDREPISQRERERATGPLRAYCPSRVETVGFYCTGNRAYSNLVQAGSRVRVYSKSTGKSITIAIFRRDDINGVCVPEKFESLLGKAPFRAVLEVERCGLDGNTVCPPVIRGMASWYGYPHHGKETPYGIIFDKEGMYAAHRELPLGTLLRVRNLKNGKEVEVKVIDRGPFKEGRVLDLSEGAARKLGMIGDGVVPVEAVVLRCGD
;
A
#
# COMPACT_ATOMS: atom_id res chain seq x y z
N MET A 1 -26.63 -38.16 53.13
CA MET A 1 -25.42 -37.28 53.04
C MET A 1 -25.07 -37.23 51.58
N TRP A 2 -25.56 -36.22 50.87
CA TRP A 2 -25.37 -36.06 49.42
C TRP A 2 -24.20 -35.08 49.21
N PHE A 3 -23.16 -35.55 48.56
CA PHE A 3 -22.07 -34.68 48.08
C PHE A 3 -22.43 -34.15 46.73
N LEU A 4 -22.64 -32.82 46.63
CA LEU A 4 -22.80 -32.10 45.39
C LEU A 4 -21.39 -31.84 44.83
N LEU A 5 -21.07 -32.47 43.70
CA LEU A 5 -19.84 -32.18 42.93
C LEU A 5 -20.12 -30.94 42.05
N LEU A 6 -19.46 -29.83 42.39
CA LEU A 6 -19.52 -28.60 41.62
C LEU A 6 -18.51 -28.74 40.44
N VAL A 7 -19.02 -29.00 39.24
CA VAL A 7 -18.22 -28.99 38.02
C VAL A 7 -18.08 -27.56 37.56
N VAL A 8 -16.86 -26.98 37.77
CA VAL A 8 -16.48 -25.67 37.23
C VAL A 8 -16.12 -25.83 35.75
N PHE A 9 -17.03 -25.41 34.85
CA PHE A 9 -16.70 -25.26 33.44
C PHE A 9 -15.80 -24.04 33.27
N LEU A 10 -14.49 -24.29 33.11
CA LEU A 10 -13.56 -23.28 32.57
C LEU A 10 -13.87 -23.11 31.09
N SER A 11 -14.58 -22.02 30.76
CA SER A 11 -14.82 -21.58 29.39
C SER A 11 -13.53 -21.01 28.84
N SER A 12 -12.72 -21.85 28.20
CA SER A 12 -11.60 -21.41 27.36
C SER A 12 -12.18 -20.67 26.15
N CYS A 13 -12.11 -19.33 26.14
CA CYS A 13 -12.26 -18.54 24.93
C CYS A 13 -11.11 -18.86 23.97
N ALA A 14 -11.24 -19.92 23.21
CA ALA A 14 -10.42 -20.15 22.03
C ALA A 14 -10.83 -19.10 20.99
N VAL A 15 -9.96 -18.13 20.74
CA VAL A 15 -10.09 -17.26 19.56
C VAL A 15 -9.90 -18.14 18.34
N VAL A 16 -11.00 -18.54 17.74
CA VAL A 16 -11.02 -19.21 16.45
C VAL A 16 -10.54 -18.18 15.43
N ILE A 17 -9.27 -18.25 15.07
CA ILE A 17 -8.75 -17.60 13.85
C ILE A 17 -9.48 -18.29 12.70
N LYS A 18 -10.54 -17.66 12.22
CA LYS A 18 -11.30 -18.13 11.08
C LYS A 18 -10.34 -18.06 9.89
N ASP A 19 -9.80 -19.21 9.50
CA ASP A 19 -9.07 -19.35 8.24
C ASP A 19 -9.98 -18.78 7.15
N ARG A 20 -9.54 -17.68 6.51
CA ARG A 20 -10.29 -17.10 5.40
C ARG A 20 -10.32 -18.12 4.29
N GLU A 21 -11.51 -18.47 3.84
CA GLU A 21 -11.70 -19.39 2.73
C GLU A 21 -10.89 -18.94 1.51
N PRO A 22 -10.31 -19.88 0.74
CA PRO A 22 -9.61 -19.56 -0.51
C PRO A 22 -10.54 -18.79 -1.45
N ILE A 23 -9.97 -17.89 -2.27
CA ILE A 23 -10.73 -17.04 -3.22
C ILE A 23 -11.78 -17.89 -3.93
N SER A 24 -13.05 -17.66 -3.62
CA SER A 24 -14.15 -18.42 -4.20
C SER A 24 -14.25 -18.09 -5.70
N GLN A 25 -14.70 -19.05 -6.48
CA GLN A 25 -14.97 -18.85 -7.91
C GLN A 25 -15.91 -17.66 -8.14
N ARG A 26 -16.85 -17.40 -7.21
CA ARG A 26 -17.77 -16.25 -7.21
C ARG A 26 -17.06 -14.90 -7.02
N GLU A 27 -15.99 -14.83 -6.23
CA GLU A 27 -15.20 -13.58 -6.08
C GLU A 27 -14.38 -13.28 -7.34
N ARG A 28 -13.93 -14.31 -8.07
CA ARG A 28 -13.26 -14.18 -9.37
C ARG A 28 -14.21 -13.69 -10.46
N GLU A 29 -15.45 -14.16 -10.44
CA GLU A 29 -16.50 -13.80 -11.40
C GLU A 29 -17.07 -12.38 -11.15
N ARG A 30 -17.03 -11.88 -9.90
CA ARG A 30 -17.47 -10.51 -9.55
C ARG A 30 -16.50 -9.43 -9.99
N ALA A 31 -15.24 -9.76 -10.27
CA ALA A 31 -14.25 -8.81 -10.77
C ALA A 31 -14.40 -8.62 -12.30
N THR A 32 -15.51 -8.04 -12.73
CA THR A 32 -15.87 -7.93 -14.16
C THR A 32 -15.34 -6.68 -14.86
N GLY A 33 -14.61 -5.80 -14.15
CA GLY A 33 -14.08 -4.57 -14.75
C GLY A 33 -12.84 -4.03 -14.02
N PRO A 34 -12.12 -3.08 -14.65
CA PRO A 34 -10.96 -2.46 -14.05
C PRO A 34 -11.36 -1.64 -12.82
N LEU A 35 -10.61 -1.82 -11.73
CA LEU A 35 -10.73 -1.00 -10.53
C LEU A 35 -10.02 0.34 -10.75
N ARG A 36 -10.48 1.39 -10.06
CA ARG A 36 -9.86 2.70 -10.13
C ARG A 36 -9.40 3.15 -8.76
N ALA A 37 -8.18 3.70 -8.71
CA ALA A 37 -7.68 4.38 -7.55
C ALA A 37 -8.37 5.73 -7.36
N TYR A 38 -8.63 6.11 -6.11
CA TYR A 38 -9.14 7.43 -5.80
C TYR A 38 -8.06 8.49 -6.07
N CYS A 39 -8.39 9.47 -6.89
CA CYS A 39 -7.50 10.58 -7.23
C CYS A 39 -8.29 11.87 -7.32
N PRO A 40 -8.42 12.62 -6.23
CA PRO A 40 -9.10 13.91 -6.23
C PRO A 40 -8.26 14.93 -7.00
N SER A 41 -8.90 15.74 -7.84
CA SER A 41 -8.21 16.85 -8.54
C SER A 41 -7.82 17.97 -7.59
N ARG A 42 -8.59 18.16 -6.50
CA ARG A 42 -8.40 19.23 -5.51
C ARG A 42 -8.87 18.78 -4.13
N VAL A 43 -8.07 19.11 -3.11
CA VAL A 43 -8.40 18.87 -1.69
C VAL A 43 -8.08 20.10 -0.88
N GLU A 44 -9.03 20.59 -0.06
CA GLU A 44 -8.76 21.62 0.95
C GLU A 44 -8.41 20.96 2.29
N THR A 45 -7.35 21.43 2.92
CA THR A 45 -6.84 20.82 4.16
C THR A 45 -6.01 21.81 4.98
N VAL A 46 -5.37 21.29 6.01
CA VAL A 46 -4.41 22.04 6.86
C VAL A 46 -2.99 21.64 6.46
N GLY A 47 -2.12 22.64 6.34
CA GLY A 47 -0.69 22.46 6.08
C GLY A 47 0.14 22.64 7.34
N PHE A 48 1.17 21.80 7.47
CA PHE A 48 2.18 21.80 8.54
C PHE A 48 3.57 21.72 7.95
N TYR A 49 4.59 21.82 8.79
CA TYR A 49 5.98 21.62 8.39
C TYR A 49 6.54 20.34 9.01
N CYS A 50 7.33 19.62 8.22
CA CYS A 50 8.09 18.46 8.66
C CYS A 50 9.58 18.65 8.40
N THR A 51 10.38 18.00 9.23
CA THR A 51 11.82 17.87 9.03
C THR A 51 12.15 17.10 7.76
N GLY A 52 13.26 17.44 7.13
CA GLY A 52 13.72 16.78 5.89
C GLY A 52 13.20 17.45 4.61
N ASN A 53 13.36 16.75 3.49
CA ASN A 53 13.12 17.30 2.14
C ASN A 53 11.85 16.76 1.45
N ARG A 54 11.04 15.96 2.13
CA ARG A 54 9.87 15.28 1.56
C ARG A 54 8.57 15.86 2.11
N ALA A 55 7.53 15.83 1.29
CA ALA A 55 6.17 16.17 1.71
C ALA A 55 5.34 14.89 1.87
N TYR A 56 4.44 14.92 2.86
CA TYR A 56 3.63 13.75 3.22
C TYR A 56 2.16 14.12 3.36
N SER A 57 1.29 13.20 2.97
CA SER A 57 -0.16 13.29 3.18
C SER A 57 -0.81 11.92 3.07
N ASN A 58 -1.99 11.76 3.66
CA ASN A 58 -2.87 10.61 3.44
C ASN A 58 -4.07 10.92 2.53
N LEU A 59 -4.16 12.15 2.02
CA LEU A 59 -5.31 12.67 1.26
C LEU A 59 -5.20 12.46 -0.26
N VAL A 60 -4.01 12.13 -0.75
CA VAL A 60 -3.73 11.88 -2.16
C VAL A 60 -2.85 10.63 -2.30
N GLN A 61 -2.88 9.99 -3.46
CA GLN A 61 -2.05 8.82 -3.70
C GLN A 61 -0.55 9.08 -3.50
N ALA A 62 0.16 8.12 -2.92
CA ALA A 62 1.62 8.15 -2.82
C ALA A 62 2.26 8.31 -4.20
N GLY A 63 3.25 9.19 -4.30
CA GLY A 63 3.93 9.54 -5.55
C GLY A 63 3.23 10.60 -6.40
N SER A 64 2.06 11.11 -5.98
CA SER A 64 1.37 12.19 -6.69
C SER A 64 2.21 13.46 -6.72
N ARG A 65 2.19 14.15 -7.87
CA ARG A 65 2.73 15.50 -8.01
C ARG A 65 1.63 16.49 -7.71
N VAL A 66 1.84 17.32 -6.70
CA VAL A 66 0.80 18.18 -6.14
C VAL A 66 1.31 19.61 -6.04
N ARG A 67 0.48 20.57 -6.47
CA ARG A 67 0.65 21.97 -6.12
C ARG A 67 0.00 22.21 -4.78
N VAL A 68 0.80 22.59 -3.78
CA VAL A 68 0.35 22.98 -2.44
C VAL A 68 0.24 24.50 -2.43
N TYR A 69 -0.97 25.01 -2.39
CA TYR A 69 -1.28 26.43 -2.33
C TYR A 69 -1.65 26.84 -0.90
N SER A 70 -1.06 27.93 -0.39
CA SER A 70 -1.40 28.53 0.90
C SER A 70 -2.44 29.64 0.71
N LYS A 71 -3.61 29.50 1.31
CA LYS A 71 -4.65 30.54 1.27
C LYS A 71 -4.25 31.82 2.03
N SER A 72 -3.33 31.73 2.99
CA SER A 72 -2.89 32.87 3.80
C SER A 72 -1.92 33.78 3.08
N THR A 73 -1.02 33.21 2.27
CA THR A 73 0.01 33.98 1.55
C THR A 73 -0.29 34.16 0.06
N GLY A 74 -1.23 33.40 -0.50
CA GLY A 74 -1.50 33.34 -1.94
C GLY A 74 -0.39 32.69 -2.76
N LYS A 75 0.59 32.03 -2.12
CA LYS A 75 1.74 31.40 -2.79
C LYS A 75 1.61 29.90 -2.80
N SER A 76 2.34 29.22 -3.69
CA SER A 76 2.32 27.78 -3.85
C SER A 76 3.68 27.18 -4.14
N ILE A 77 3.79 25.87 -3.90
CA ILE A 77 4.90 25.02 -4.32
C ILE A 77 4.35 23.81 -5.06
N THR A 78 5.12 23.23 -5.97
CA THR A 78 4.82 21.92 -6.54
C THR A 78 5.82 20.89 -6.03
N ILE A 79 5.30 19.80 -5.43
CA ILE A 79 6.11 18.79 -4.78
C ILE A 79 5.48 17.40 -4.92
N ALA A 80 6.32 16.35 -4.88
CA ALA A 80 5.83 14.98 -4.79
C ALA A 80 5.38 14.66 -3.36
N ILE A 81 4.24 13.98 -3.23
CA ILE A 81 3.67 13.57 -1.94
C ILE A 81 3.98 12.10 -1.68
N PHE A 82 4.50 11.80 -0.50
CA PHE A 82 4.68 10.47 0.03
C PHE A 82 3.56 10.12 1.02
N ARG A 83 3.30 8.84 1.23
CA ARG A 83 2.23 8.42 2.14
C ARG A 83 2.68 8.46 3.60
N ARG A 84 1.85 9.07 4.45
CA ARG A 84 1.93 8.95 5.91
C ARG A 84 0.53 8.99 6.50
N ASP A 85 0.12 7.89 7.10
CA ASP A 85 -1.25 7.72 7.60
C ASP A 85 -1.50 8.43 8.94
N ASP A 86 -0.43 8.78 9.67
CA ASP A 86 -0.47 9.55 10.92
C ASP A 86 -0.62 11.08 10.72
N ILE A 87 -0.62 11.55 9.47
CA ILE A 87 -0.77 12.97 9.14
C ILE A 87 -2.21 13.25 8.72
N ASN A 88 -2.89 14.11 9.46
CA ASN A 88 -4.21 14.64 9.05
C ASN A 88 -4.03 16.00 8.36
N GLY A 89 -3.78 15.95 7.05
CA GLY A 89 -3.49 17.13 6.24
C GLY A 89 -2.32 16.94 5.29
N VAL A 90 -1.54 18.00 5.08
CA VAL A 90 -0.30 17.97 4.32
C VAL A 90 0.86 18.50 5.16
N CYS A 91 1.93 17.72 5.22
CA CYS A 91 3.17 18.15 5.81
C CYS A 91 4.19 18.43 4.70
N VAL A 92 4.76 19.64 4.67
CA VAL A 92 5.75 20.06 3.69
C VAL A 92 7.08 20.42 4.37
N PRO A 93 8.23 20.35 3.66
CA PRO A 93 9.52 20.71 4.24
C PRO A 93 9.54 22.13 4.82
N GLU A 94 10.15 22.30 6.00
CA GLU A 94 10.28 23.57 6.74
C GLU A 94 10.86 24.71 5.90
N LYS A 95 11.75 24.41 4.95
CA LYS A 95 12.33 25.42 4.05
C LYS A 95 11.29 26.24 3.26
N PHE A 96 10.05 25.81 3.19
CA PHE A 96 8.97 26.54 2.51
C PHE A 96 8.15 27.43 3.44
N GLU A 97 8.47 27.54 4.74
CA GLU A 97 7.75 28.36 5.69
C GLU A 97 7.70 29.84 5.28
N SER A 98 8.82 30.40 4.84
CA SER A 98 8.87 31.79 4.36
C SER A 98 7.97 32.07 3.16
N LEU A 99 7.61 31.02 2.39
CA LEU A 99 6.75 31.12 1.21
C LEU A 99 5.28 30.86 1.55
N LEU A 100 5.00 29.81 2.32
CA LEU A 100 3.64 29.34 2.58
C LEU A 100 3.02 29.94 3.87
N GLY A 101 3.83 30.61 4.71
CA GLY A 101 3.40 31.24 5.97
C GLY A 101 3.53 30.32 7.18
N LYS A 102 3.21 30.83 8.37
CA LYS A 102 3.33 30.09 9.63
C LYS A 102 2.36 28.91 9.69
N ALA A 103 2.80 27.79 10.25
CA ALA A 103 1.95 26.64 10.52
C ALA A 103 1.10 26.86 11.81
N PRO A 104 -0.14 26.29 11.88
CA PRO A 104 -0.83 25.63 10.77
C PRO A 104 -1.36 26.66 9.75
N PHE A 105 -1.34 26.30 8.45
CA PHE A 105 -1.90 27.17 7.40
C PHE A 105 -3.00 26.45 6.61
N ARG A 106 -3.96 27.22 6.07
CA ARG A 106 -5.01 26.67 5.19
C ARG A 106 -4.41 26.34 3.82
N ALA A 107 -4.34 25.04 3.50
CA ALA A 107 -3.76 24.55 2.28
C ALA A 107 -4.83 24.08 1.29
N VAL A 108 -4.53 24.25 0.00
CA VAL A 108 -5.24 23.63 -1.09
C VAL A 108 -4.24 22.77 -1.85
N LEU A 109 -4.55 21.49 -1.99
CA LEU A 109 -3.81 20.54 -2.80
C LEU A 109 -4.46 20.46 -4.18
N GLU A 110 -3.74 20.83 -5.23
CA GLU A 110 -4.16 20.64 -6.62
C GLU A 110 -3.29 19.52 -7.22
N VAL A 111 -3.94 18.39 -7.57
CA VAL A 111 -3.22 17.22 -8.06
C VAL A 111 -2.92 17.39 -9.55
N GLU A 112 -1.65 17.64 -9.88
CA GLU A 112 -1.19 17.77 -11.27
C GLU A 112 -0.99 16.41 -11.94
N ARG A 113 -0.57 15.41 -11.17
CA ARG A 113 -0.43 14.01 -11.61
C ARG A 113 -0.72 13.07 -10.45
N CYS A 114 -1.62 12.13 -10.68
CA CYS A 114 -1.99 11.12 -9.70
C CYS A 114 -0.97 9.99 -9.63
N GLY A 115 -0.55 9.64 -8.42
CA GLY A 115 0.43 8.58 -8.21
C GLY A 115 1.77 8.84 -8.88
N LEU A 116 2.63 7.82 -8.89
CA LEU A 116 3.99 7.95 -9.41
C LEU A 116 4.03 8.15 -10.94
N ASP A 117 3.15 7.45 -11.67
CA ASP A 117 3.19 7.35 -13.13
C ASP A 117 1.92 7.92 -13.81
N GLY A 118 0.97 8.45 -13.04
CA GLY A 118 -0.33 8.89 -13.55
C GLY A 118 -1.34 7.74 -13.75
N ASN A 119 -0.93 6.50 -13.56
CA ASN A 119 -1.83 5.36 -13.67
C ASN A 119 -2.74 5.27 -12.44
N THR A 120 -4.05 5.25 -12.70
CA THR A 120 -5.11 5.10 -11.68
C THR A 120 -5.97 3.86 -11.90
N VAL A 121 -5.59 3.00 -12.84
CA VAL A 121 -6.38 1.83 -13.24
C VAL A 121 -5.66 0.54 -12.85
N CYS A 122 -6.41 -0.38 -12.27
CA CYS A 122 -5.94 -1.72 -11.94
C CYS A 122 -6.77 -2.77 -12.69
N PRO A 123 -6.13 -3.75 -13.35
CA PRO A 123 -6.85 -4.93 -13.81
C PRO A 123 -7.38 -5.71 -12.60
N PRO A 124 -8.53 -6.39 -12.71
CA PRO A 124 -9.07 -7.16 -11.58
C PRO A 124 -8.19 -8.34 -11.17
N VAL A 125 -7.49 -8.94 -12.14
CA VAL A 125 -6.62 -10.10 -11.94
C VAL A 125 -5.34 -9.95 -12.73
N ILE A 126 -4.22 -10.34 -12.15
CA ILE A 126 -2.89 -10.38 -12.76
C ILE A 126 -2.39 -11.83 -12.72
N ARG A 127 -1.84 -12.34 -13.83
CA ARG A 127 -1.23 -13.66 -13.91
C ARG A 127 0.16 -13.56 -14.50
N GLY A 128 1.10 -14.36 -13.97
CA GLY A 128 2.47 -14.42 -14.45
C GLY A 128 3.40 -15.04 -13.42
N MET A 129 4.70 -14.80 -13.59
CA MET A 129 5.71 -15.29 -12.66
C MET A 129 5.95 -14.24 -11.56
N ALA A 130 6.06 -14.69 -10.31
CA ALA A 130 6.51 -13.88 -9.19
C ALA A 130 7.87 -14.37 -8.69
N SER A 131 8.72 -13.44 -8.30
CA SER A 131 9.94 -13.68 -7.53
C SER A 131 9.87 -12.97 -6.19
N TRP A 132 10.96 -12.95 -5.43
CA TRP A 132 11.02 -12.25 -4.17
C TRP A 132 12.35 -11.50 -3.99
N TYR A 133 12.34 -10.49 -3.11
CA TYR A 133 13.49 -9.69 -2.75
C TYR A 133 13.54 -9.46 -1.23
N GLY A 134 14.76 -9.28 -0.72
CA GLY A 134 15.01 -9.04 0.69
C GLY A 134 16.22 -8.14 0.85
N TYR A 135 17.35 -8.70 1.29
CA TYR A 135 18.62 -7.99 1.22
C TYR A 135 19.09 -7.84 -0.24
N PRO A 136 19.64 -6.67 -0.64
CA PRO A 136 20.06 -5.52 0.15
C PRO A 136 19.03 -4.37 0.23
N HIS A 137 17.74 -4.62 0.04
CA HIS A 137 16.70 -3.59 0.02
C HIS A 137 16.14 -3.26 1.41
N HIS A 138 16.29 -4.17 2.39
CA HIS A 138 15.84 -3.98 3.77
C HIS A 138 16.43 -2.70 4.38
N GLY A 139 15.57 -1.90 5.05
CA GLY A 139 15.94 -0.63 5.66
C GLY A 139 15.99 0.56 4.69
N LYS A 140 15.78 0.36 3.38
CA LYS A 140 15.72 1.45 2.40
C LYS A 140 14.30 1.99 2.28
N GLU A 141 14.20 3.28 1.99
CA GLU A 141 12.92 3.92 1.74
C GLU A 141 12.39 3.57 0.35
N THR A 142 11.11 3.28 0.28
CA THR A 142 10.40 2.93 -0.95
C THR A 142 9.75 4.16 -1.61
N PRO A 143 9.37 4.07 -2.90
CA PRO A 143 8.58 5.12 -3.57
C PRO A 143 7.22 5.39 -2.91
N TYR A 144 6.68 4.44 -2.14
CA TYR A 144 5.45 4.64 -1.37
C TYR A 144 5.65 5.61 -0.19
N GLY A 145 6.86 5.68 0.37
CA GLY A 145 7.20 6.56 1.48
C GLY A 145 7.40 5.84 2.82
N ILE A 146 7.49 4.53 2.81
CA ILE A 146 7.83 3.72 3.99
C ILE A 146 9.21 3.09 3.86
N ILE A 147 9.82 2.76 4.98
CA ILE A 147 11.05 1.95 5.00
C ILE A 147 10.67 0.50 4.69
N PHE A 148 11.36 -0.10 3.71
CA PHE A 148 11.13 -1.50 3.35
C PHE A 148 11.57 -2.42 4.47
N ASP A 149 10.61 -3.18 5.00
CA ASP A 149 10.86 -4.31 5.87
C ASP A 149 10.70 -5.62 5.07
N LYS A 150 11.78 -6.41 4.95
CA LYS A 150 11.74 -7.67 4.21
C LYS A 150 10.74 -8.70 4.79
N GLU A 151 10.40 -8.58 6.09
CA GLU A 151 9.42 -9.44 6.77
C GLU A 151 7.97 -8.95 6.58
N GLY A 152 7.77 -7.71 6.13
CA GLY A 152 6.45 -7.14 5.85
C GLY A 152 5.75 -7.82 4.67
N MET A 153 4.43 -7.62 4.55
CA MET A 153 3.61 -8.18 3.47
C MET A 153 3.56 -7.21 2.29
N TYR A 154 4.62 -7.16 1.49
CA TYR A 154 4.82 -6.19 0.43
C TYR A 154 5.08 -6.82 -0.93
N ALA A 155 4.81 -6.03 -1.97
CA ALA A 155 5.13 -6.36 -3.35
C ALA A 155 5.66 -5.15 -4.12
N ALA A 156 6.43 -5.41 -5.16
CA ALA A 156 6.74 -4.48 -6.23
C ALA A 156 5.97 -4.87 -7.49
N HIS A 157 5.43 -3.87 -8.21
CA HIS A 157 4.79 -4.02 -9.52
C HIS A 157 5.15 -2.83 -10.41
N ARG A 158 5.28 -3.07 -11.73
CA ARG A 158 5.74 -2.04 -12.67
C ARG A 158 4.82 -0.84 -12.74
N GLU A 159 3.50 -1.06 -12.81
CA GLU A 159 2.52 -0.06 -13.22
C GLU A 159 1.36 0.14 -12.24
N LEU A 160 1.07 -0.85 -11.38
CA LEU A 160 -0.04 -0.70 -10.43
C LEU A 160 0.15 0.56 -9.56
N PRO A 161 -0.92 1.31 -9.29
CA PRO A 161 -0.87 2.39 -8.31
C PRO A 161 -0.26 1.92 -7.00
N LEU A 162 0.65 2.71 -6.43
CA LEU A 162 1.21 2.42 -5.10
C LEU A 162 0.07 2.38 -4.07
N GLY A 163 0.17 1.49 -3.08
CA GLY A 163 -0.89 1.23 -2.12
C GLY A 163 -1.90 0.16 -2.55
N THR A 164 -1.86 -0.30 -3.81
CA THR A 164 -2.72 -1.39 -4.29
C THR A 164 -2.58 -2.62 -3.40
N LEU A 165 -3.72 -3.16 -2.95
CA LEU A 165 -3.78 -4.38 -2.15
C LEU A 165 -4.09 -5.57 -3.06
N LEU A 166 -3.24 -6.59 -3.00
CA LEU A 166 -3.34 -7.81 -3.79
C LEU A 166 -3.51 -9.01 -2.88
N ARG A 167 -4.36 -9.97 -3.29
CA ARG A 167 -4.32 -11.35 -2.80
C ARG A 167 -3.62 -12.21 -3.83
N VAL A 168 -2.43 -12.68 -3.49
CA VAL A 168 -1.55 -13.45 -4.38
C VAL A 168 -1.67 -14.93 -4.03
N ARG A 169 -1.92 -15.78 -5.03
CA ARG A 169 -1.97 -17.22 -4.93
C ARG A 169 -0.81 -17.86 -5.70
N ASN A 170 -0.05 -18.71 -5.05
CA ASN A 170 0.93 -19.57 -5.69
C ASN A 170 0.22 -20.74 -6.37
N LEU A 171 0.33 -20.83 -7.69
CA LEU A 171 -0.38 -21.84 -8.48
C LEU A 171 0.24 -23.24 -8.38
N LYS A 172 1.47 -23.38 -7.82
CA LYS A 172 2.09 -24.68 -7.57
C LYS A 172 1.53 -25.39 -6.32
N ASN A 173 1.26 -24.64 -5.25
CA ASN A 173 0.92 -25.20 -3.95
C ASN A 173 -0.42 -24.69 -3.36
N GLY A 174 -1.08 -23.75 -4.04
CA GLY A 174 -2.37 -23.20 -3.66
C GLY A 174 -2.34 -22.21 -2.48
N LYS A 175 -1.19 -21.94 -1.85
CA LYS A 175 -1.07 -20.98 -0.75
C LYS A 175 -1.36 -19.56 -1.21
N GLU A 176 -1.89 -18.75 -0.30
CA GLU A 176 -2.26 -17.35 -0.56
C GLU A 176 -1.64 -16.40 0.48
N VAL A 177 -1.41 -15.16 0.05
CA VAL A 177 -0.97 -14.05 0.92
C VAL A 177 -1.54 -12.74 0.41
N GLU A 178 -1.95 -11.86 1.33
CA GLU A 178 -2.29 -10.47 0.99
C GLU A 178 -1.03 -9.59 1.12
N VAL A 179 -0.78 -8.77 0.08
CA VAL A 179 0.38 -7.89 0.01
C VAL A 179 0.00 -6.50 -0.50
N LYS A 180 0.70 -5.48 -0.02
CA LYS A 180 0.57 -4.10 -0.50
C LYS A 180 1.68 -3.81 -1.51
N VAL A 181 1.32 -3.21 -2.65
CA VAL A 181 2.29 -2.71 -3.64
C VAL A 181 2.90 -1.40 -3.13
N ILE A 182 4.20 -1.44 -2.82
CA ILE A 182 4.93 -0.29 -2.24
C ILE A 182 6.13 0.13 -3.07
N ASP A 183 6.46 -0.62 -4.12
CA ASP A 183 7.67 -0.40 -4.90
C ASP A 183 7.44 -0.67 -6.39
N ARG A 184 8.43 -0.29 -7.21
CA ARG A 184 8.48 -0.54 -8.66
C ARG A 184 9.39 -1.73 -8.98
N GLY A 185 8.99 -2.52 -9.94
CA GLY A 185 9.58 -3.78 -10.40
C GLY A 185 8.52 -4.84 -10.60
N PRO A 186 8.88 -6.07 -10.96
CA PRO A 186 10.20 -6.51 -11.43
C PRO A 186 10.55 -5.92 -12.81
N PHE A 187 11.84 -5.64 -13.03
CA PHE A 187 12.32 -5.17 -14.35
C PHE A 187 12.88 -6.33 -15.20
N LYS A 188 12.85 -7.55 -14.68
CA LYS A 188 13.21 -8.76 -15.43
C LYS A 188 12.02 -9.25 -16.24
N GLU A 189 12.26 -9.58 -17.50
CA GLU A 189 11.23 -10.10 -18.41
C GLU A 189 10.54 -11.37 -17.88
N GLY A 190 9.26 -11.53 -18.18
CA GLY A 190 8.44 -12.68 -17.77
C GLY A 190 7.95 -12.65 -16.33
N ARG A 191 8.40 -11.69 -15.51
CA ARG A 191 7.91 -11.51 -14.11
C ARG A 191 6.92 -10.36 -14.01
N VAL A 192 5.89 -10.56 -13.18
CA VAL A 192 4.83 -9.57 -12.92
C VAL A 192 4.88 -9.00 -11.50
N LEU A 193 5.39 -9.77 -10.53
CA LEU A 193 5.52 -9.36 -9.13
C LEU A 193 6.89 -9.74 -8.56
N ASP A 194 7.44 -8.87 -7.73
CA ASP A 194 8.47 -9.21 -6.76
C ASP A 194 7.88 -9.08 -5.35
N LEU A 195 7.88 -10.16 -4.58
CA LEU A 195 7.34 -10.21 -3.23
C LEU A 195 8.44 -9.95 -2.19
N SER A 196 8.09 -9.39 -1.03
CA SER A 196 8.99 -9.38 0.11
C SER A 196 9.33 -10.80 0.57
N GLU A 197 10.47 -10.99 1.25
CA GLU A 197 10.89 -12.30 1.77
C GLU A 197 9.83 -12.90 2.71
N GLY A 198 9.23 -12.10 3.61
CA GLY A 198 8.15 -12.55 4.50
C GLY A 198 6.91 -13.00 3.76
N ALA A 199 6.50 -12.30 2.71
CA ALA A 199 5.38 -12.71 1.86
C ALA A 199 5.70 -13.98 1.08
N ALA A 200 6.91 -14.08 0.52
CA ALA A 200 7.38 -15.27 -0.20
C ALA A 200 7.44 -16.51 0.69
N ARG A 201 7.84 -16.35 1.97
CA ARG A 201 7.85 -17.42 2.98
C ARG A 201 6.43 -17.92 3.26
N LYS A 202 5.45 -17.01 3.46
CA LYS A 202 4.04 -17.39 3.64
C LYS A 202 3.47 -18.09 2.41
N LEU A 203 3.85 -17.64 1.22
CA LEU A 203 3.45 -18.23 -0.06
C LEU A 203 4.13 -19.57 -0.36
N GLY A 204 5.14 -19.96 0.46
CA GLY A 204 5.89 -21.23 0.34
C GLY A 204 6.73 -21.28 -0.93
N MET A 205 7.38 -20.16 -1.33
CA MET A 205 8.13 -20.09 -2.59
C MET A 205 9.63 -19.76 -2.42
N ILE A 206 10.13 -19.69 -1.20
CA ILE A 206 11.54 -19.34 -0.95
C ILE A 206 12.50 -20.29 -1.69
N GLY A 207 12.28 -21.59 -1.59
CA GLY A 207 13.15 -22.60 -2.23
C GLY A 207 13.04 -22.62 -3.76
N ASP A 208 11.86 -22.30 -4.30
CA ASP A 208 11.65 -22.22 -5.75
C ASP A 208 12.24 -20.93 -6.37
N GLY A 209 12.33 -19.85 -5.57
CA GLY A 209 12.78 -18.54 -6.02
C GLY A 209 11.80 -17.81 -6.95
N VAL A 210 11.24 -18.51 -7.93
CA VAL A 210 10.27 -18.00 -8.92
C VAL A 210 9.14 -19.00 -9.11
N VAL A 211 7.90 -18.53 -9.00
CA VAL A 211 6.69 -19.36 -9.14
C VAL A 211 5.61 -18.69 -9.97
N PRO A 212 4.74 -19.48 -10.65
CA PRO A 212 3.55 -18.94 -11.29
C PRO A 212 2.53 -18.51 -10.22
N VAL A 213 1.98 -17.31 -10.41
CA VAL A 213 0.98 -16.74 -9.49
C VAL A 213 -0.25 -16.21 -10.21
N GLU A 214 -1.36 -16.19 -9.48
CA GLU A 214 -2.53 -15.38 -9.77
C GLU A 214 -2.70 -14.38 -8.64
N ALA A 215 -2.81 -13.10 -8.97
CA ALA A 215 -3.04 -12.04 -8.01
C ALA A 215 -4.38 -11.34 -8.31
N VAL A 216 -5.29 -11.34 -7.34
CA VAL A 216 -6.56 -10.61 -7.41
C VAL A 216 -6.36 -9.25 -6.76
N VAL A 217 -6.78 -8.19 -7.44
CA VAL A 217 -6.75 -6.83 -6.90
C VAL A 217 -7.94 -6.65 -5.96
N LEU A 218 -7.65 -6.49 -4.66
CA LEU A 218 -8.66 -6.25 -3.63
C LEU A 218 -9.02 -4.77 -3.51
N ARG A 219 -8.03 -3.89 -3.71
CA ARG A 219 -8.18 -2.43 -3.74
C ARG A 219 -7.13 -1.83 -4.66
N CYS A 220 -7.52 -0.87 -5.49
CA CYS A 220 -6.64 -0.16 -6.41
C CYS A 220 -6.14 1.14 -5.78
N GLY A 221 -4.84 1.23 -5.52
CA GLY A 221 -4.24 2.38 -4.83
C GLY A 221 -4.71 2.56 -3.38
N ASP A 222 -4.44 3.71 -2.80
CA ASP A 222 -4.91 4.13 -1.46
C ASP A 222 -6.08 5.08 -1.54
#